data_273dd884538f6f0ebed40d93013b0c04
#
_entry.id   273dd884538f6f0ebed40d93013b0c04
#
_cell.length_a   1.000
_cell.length_b   1.000
_cell.length_c   1.000
_cell.angle_alpha   90.00
_cell.angle_beta   90.00
_cell.angle_gamma   90.00
#
_symmetry.space_group_name_H-M   'P 1'
#
loop_
_entity.id
_entity.type
_entity.pdbx_description
1 polymer ?
#
loop_
_entity_poly.entity_id
_entity_poly.type
_entity_poly.pdbx_seq_one_letter_code
_entity_poly.pdbx_strand_id
1 'polypeptide(L)'
;MLLRSCDASSLVVDRLCDWAGGRNAAVACFYFDFAAQKEQSPTNILSSLLKQVVGGLEKIPSKITEAFQKQEKVIGGRKLELGEIVEMLSDISSSRRTFICIDAVDECVAEYRRRLLDSLKQILHKSPDTRIFLAGRLHIRDEVEKYLAGRVVGVSVTPTKDDIIEFLRVRLGEDTISEAMDKSLEEDIMKSIPETVSEM
;
A
#
# COMPACT_ATOMS: atom_id res chain seq x y z
N MET A 1 -6.32 -10.28 17.69
CA MET A 1 -6.63 -10.06 16.27
C MET A 1 -5.30 -9.90 15.57
N LEU A 2 -4.76 -11.01 15.01
CA LEU A 2 -3.58 -10.93 14.14
C LEU A 2 -4.02 -10.14 12.91
N LEU A 3 -3.64 -8.86 12.88
CA LEU A 3 -3.86 -8.03 11.71
C LEU A 3 -3.08 -8.70 10.56
N ARG A 4 -3.79 -9.16 9.54
CA ARG A 4 -3.13 -9.42 8.26
C ARG A 4 -2.42 -8.12 7.88
N SER A 5 -1.35 -8.19 7.10
CA SER A 5 -0.68 -6.98 6.58
C SER A 5 -1.70 -5.97 6.03
N CYS A 6 -2.70 -6.45 5.29
CA CYS A 6 -3.82 -5.65 4.79
C CYS A 6 -4.64 -4.95 5.88
N ASP A 7 -4.87 -5.59 7.04
CA ASP A 7 -5.67 -4.99 8.11
C ASP A 7 -4.92 -3.83 8.78
N ALA A 8 -3.60 -3.99 8.98
CA ALA A 8 -2.76 -2.93 9.53
C ALA A 8 -2.65 -1.74 8.56
N SER A 9 -2.48 -2.02 7.27
CA SER A 9 -2.41 -0.99 6.23
C SER A 9 -3.73 -0.26 6.07
N SER A 10 -4.86 -0.96 6.13
CA SER A 10 -6.19 -0.35 6.11
C SER A 10 -6.41 0.57 7.30
N LEU A 11 -6.01 0.16 8.52
CA LEU A 11 -6.10 1.01 9.70
C LEU A 11 -5.27 2.29 9.56
N VAL A 12 -4.07 2.20 8.99
CA VAL A 12 -3.22 3.38 8.73
C VAL A 12 -3.91 4.31 7.73
N VAL A 13 -4.45 3.76 6.65
CA VAL A 13 -5.18 4.55 5.63
C VAL A 13 -6.38 5.26 6.24
N ASP A 14 -7.21 4.55 7.02
CA ASP A 14 -8.39 5.12 7.70
C ASP A 14 -8.00 6.27 8.62
N ARG A 15 -6.97 6.08 9.45
CA ARG A 15 -6.47 7.12 10.34
C ARG A 15 -5.91 8.32 9.60
N LEU A 16 -5.25 8.10 8.47
CA LEU A 16 -4.77 9.20 7.62
C LEU A 16 -5.93 9.93 6.94
N CYS A 17 -6.97 9.23 6.50
CA CYS A 17 -8.19 9.84 5.94
C CYS A 17 -8.91 10.69 6.97
N ASP A 18 -9.10 10.18 8.21
CA ASP A 18 -9.67 10.94 9.31
C ASP A 18 -8.84 12.20 9.61
N TRP A 19 -7.51 12.04 9.66
CA TRP A 19 -6.61 13.17 9.90
C TRP A 19 -6.64 14.18 8.75
N ALA A 20 -6.73 13.74 7.48
CA ALA A 20 -6.76 14.61 6.31
C ALA A 20 -8.09 15.37 6.16
N GLY A 21 -9.16 14.87 6.77
CA GLY A 21 -10.48 15.48 6.72
C GLY A 21 -10.46 16.95 7.14
N GLY A 22 -10.95 17.84 6.27
CA GLY A 22 -10.96 19.28 6.47
C GLY A 22 -9.59 19.98 6.40
N ARG A 23 -8.52 19.27 6.01
CA ARG A 23 -7.17 19.82 5.82
C ARG A 23 -6.79 19.84 4.35
N ASN A 24 -5.83 20.69 3.98
CA ASN A 24 -5.24 20.65 2.64
C ASN A 24 -4.26 19.47 2.53
N ALA A 25 -4.81 18.25 2.60
CA ALA A 25 -4.07 17.01 2.52
C ALA A 25 -4.76 16.03 1.57
N ALA A 26 -4.00 15.10 1.02
CA ALA A 26 -4.49 13.99 0.20
C ALA A 26 -3.98 12.66 0.76
N VAL A 27 -4.82 11.65 0.69
CA VAL A 27 -4.45 10.24 0.96
C VAL A 27 -4.77 9.44 -0.28
N ALA A 28 -3.82 8.66 -0.75
CA ALA A 28 -4.01 7.72 -1.84
C ALA A 28 -3.42 6.37 -1.45
N CYS A 29 -4.11 5.29 -1.77
CA CYS A 29 -3.69 3.94 -1.42
C CYS A 29 -3.73 2.98 -2.60
N PHE A 30 -2.85 1.99 -2.55
CA PHE A 30 -2.81 0.87 -3.48
C PHE A 30 -2.49 -0.41 -2.72
N TYR A 31 -3.28 -1.44 -2.94
CA TYR A 31 -3.11 -2.78 -2.37
C TYR A 31 -2.74 -3.72 -3.49
N PHE A 32 -1.56 -4.35 -3.39
CA PHE A 32 -1.16 -5.36 -4.35
C PHE A 32 -2.02 -6.62 -4.20
N ASP A 33 -2.35 -7.21 -5.34
CA ASP A 33 -3.02 -8.50 -5.45
C ASP A 33 -2.13 -9.46 -6.24
N PHE A 34 -1.71 -10.53 -5.59
CA PHE A 34 -0.88 -11.56 -6.20
C PHE A 34 -1.50 -12.15 -7.48
N ALA A 35 -2.83 -12.31 -7.51
CA ALA A 35 -3.52 -12.87 -8.67
C ALA A 35 -3.48 -11.93 -9.90
N ALA A 36 -3.37 -10.62 -9.68
CA ALA A 36 -3.39 -9.60 -10.73
C ALA A 36 -2.01 -9.01 -11.05
N GLN A 37 -0.90 -9.64 -10.64
CA GLN A 37 0.47 -9.10 -10.75
C GLN A 37 0.82 -8.52 -12.13
N LYS A 38 0.40 -9.20 -13.21
CA LYS A 38 0.75 -8.78 -14.59
C LYS A 38 0.08 -7.47 -14.99
N GLU A 39 -1.05 -7.13 -14.38
CA GLU A 39 -1.81 -5.92 -14.67
C GLU A 39 -1.36 -4.74 -13.80
N GLN A 40 -0.64 -5.02 -12.72
CA GLN A 40 -0.18 -4.03 -11.75
C GLN A 40 1.18 -3.45 -12.17
N SER A 41 1.22 -2.86 -13.36
CA SER A 41 2.40 -2.15 -13.83
C SER A 41 2.60 -0.82 -13.07
N PRO A 42 3.82 -0.28 -12.97
CA PRO A 42 4.07 1.02 -12.33
C PRO A 42 3.17 2.14 -12.87
N THR A 43 2.91 2.12 -14.18
CA THR A 43 2.00 3.08 -14.82
C THR A 43 0.57 2.96 -14.28
N ASN A 44 0.05 1.72 -14.16
CA ASN A 44 -1.30 1.49 -13.66
C ASN A 44 -1.42 1.86 -12.18
N ILE A 45 -0.42 1.50 -11.36
CA ILE A 45 -0.36 1.82 -9.93
C ILE A 45 -0.38 3.35 -9.74
N LEU A 46 0.57 4.05 -10.36
CA LEU A 46 0.68 5.50 -10.20
C LEU A 46 -0.49 6.25 -10.84
N SER A 47 -1.12 5.73 -11.90
CA SER A 47 -2.37 6.26 -12.44
C SER A 47 -3.52 6.14 -11.45
N SER A 48 -3.62 5.01 -10.74
CA SER A 48 -4.62 4.81 -9.69
C SER A 48 -4.42 5.80 -8.53
N LEU A 49 -3.18 5.98 -8.07
CA LEU A 49 -2.83 6.94 -7.03
C LEU A 49 -3.12 8.38 -7.49
N LEU A 50 -2.76 8.73 -8.74
CA LEU A 50 -3.06 10.06 -9.30
C LEU A 50 -4.56 10.35 -9.32
N LYS A 51 -5.39 9.37 -9.74
CA LYS A 51 -6.86 9.53 -9.72
C LYS A 51 -7.39 9.84 -8.32
N GLN A 52 -6.89 9.16 -7.30
CA GLN A 52 -7.32 9.38 -5.92
C GLN A 52 -6.91 10.78 -5.42
N VAL A 53 -5.67 11.19 -5.70
CA VAL A 53 -5.17 12.52 -5.31
C VAL A 53 -5.94 13.63 -6.02
N VAL A 54 -6.23 13.47 -7.31
CA VAL A 54 -7.01 14.43 -8.11
C VAL A 54 -8.46 14.48 -7.68
N GLY A 55 -9.05 13.32 -7.35
CA GLY A 55 -10.44 13.22 -6.89
C GLY A 55 -10.71 13.98 -5.59
N GLY A 56 -9.69 14.21 -4.77
CA GLY A 56 -9.78 15.03 -3.55
C GLY A 56 -9.49 16.53 -3.76
N LEU A 57 -9.41 17.02 -5.00
CA LEU A 57 -9.19 18.43 -5.31
C LEU A 57 -10.54 19.14 -5.58
N GLU A 58 -10.74 20.31 -4.99
CA GLU A 58 -11.89 21.15 -5.32
C GLU A 58 -11.84 21.64 -6.78
N LYS A 59 -10.63 21.87 -7.30
CA LYS A 59 -10.41 22.30 -8.69
C LYS A 59 -9.26 21.50 -9.30
N ILE A 60 -9.55 20.82 -10.40
CA ILE A 60 -8.53 20.08 -11.15
C ILE A 60 -7.62 21.05 -11.88
N PRO A 61 -6.29 20.98 -11.74
CA PRO A 61 -5.35 21.80 -12.48
C PRO A 61 -5.52 21.64 -14.01
N SER A 62 -5.45 22.76 -14.75
CA SER A 62 -5.64 22.77 -16.21
C SER A 62 -4.69 21.81 -16.94
N LYS A 63 -3.44 21.70 -16.49
CA LYS A 63 -2.44 20.77 -17.03
C LYS A 63 -2.93 19.30 -17.03
N ILE A 64 -3.64 18.90 -15.97
CA ILE A 64 -4.21 17.54 -15.85
C ILE A 64 -5.40 17.39 -16.80
N THR A 65 -6.31 18.37 -16.79
CA THR A 65 -7.46 18.37 -17.69
C THR A 65 -7.03 18.29 -19.16
N GLU A 66 -6.03 19.09 -19.55
CA GLU A 66 -5.47 19.10 -20.90
C GLU A 66 -4.83 17.76 -21.27
N ALA A 67 -4.11 17.11 -20.35
CA ALA A 67 -3.51 15.80 -20.57
C ALA A 67 -4.56 14.72 -20.82
N PHE A 68 -5.64 14.71 -20.05
CA PHE A 68 -6.77 13.80 -20.26
C PHE A 68 -7.54 14.11 -21.56
N GLN A 69 -7.78 15.38 -21.88
CA GLN A 69 -8.42 15.76 -23.15
C GLN A 69 -7.59 15.37 -24.40
N LYS A 70 -6.26 15.46 -24.30
CA LYS A 70 -5.37 14.97 -25.38
C LYS A 70 -5.49 13.46 -25.58
N GLN A 71 -5.72 12.70 -24.51
CA GLN A 71 -5.95 11.25 -24.59
C GLN A 71 -7.25 10.91 -25.34
N GLU A 72 -8.34 11.61 -25.04
CA GLU A 72 -9.65 11.35 -25.67
C GLU A 72 -9.65 11.67 -27.17
N LYS A 73 -8.85 12.66 -27.61
CA LYS A 73 -8.79 13.09 -29.03
C LYS A 73 -7.97 12.16 -29.92
N VAL A 74 -7.20 11.25 -29.36
CA VAL A 74 -6.41 10.27 -30.14
C VAL A 74 -7.24 9.02 -30.37
N ILE A 75 -7.50 8.68 -31.64
CA ILE A 75 -8.20 7.44 -32.01
C ILE A 75 -7.41 6.25 -31.46
N GLY A 76 -8.02 5.49 -30.53
CA GLY A 76 -7.37 4.39 -29.81
C GLY A 76 -6.85 4.74 -28.42
N GLY A 77 -6.99 6.01 -27.98
CA GLY A 77 -6.64 6.47 -26.62
C GLY A 77 -5.13 6.37 -26.33
N ARG A 78 -4.43 7.50 -26.30
CA ARG A 78 -3.03 7.50 -25.81
C ARG A 78 -3.05 7.33 -24.28
N LYS A 79 -2.48 6.24 -23.78
CA LYS A 79 -2.27 6.10 -22.31
C LYS A 79 -1.18 7.09 -21.87
N LEU A 80 -1.34 7.68 -20.67
CA LEU A 80 -0.30 8.49 -20.04
C LEU A 80 0.97 7.64 -19.86
N GLU A 81 2.10 8.22 -20.14
CA GLU A 81 3.39 7.60 -19.88
C GLU A 81 3.75 7.74 -18.41
N LEU A 82 4.56 6.81 -17.89
CA LEU A 82 4.96 6.79 -16.49
C LEU A 82 5.56 8.14 -16.04
N GLY A 83 6.41 8.75 -16.85
CA GLY A 83 7.03 10.05 -16.56
C GLY A 83 6.02 11.18 -16.43
N GLU A 84 4.99 11.21 -17.29
CA GLU A 84 3.92 12.21 -17.23
C GLU A 84 3.12 12.08 -15.93
N ILE A 85 2.83 10.85 -15.50
CA ILE A 85 2.11 10.58 -14.25
C ILE A 85 2.94 11.01 -13.03
N VAL A 86 4.24 10.68 -13.02
CA VAL A 86 5.17 11.07 -11.95
C VAL A 86 5.25 12.59 -11.84
N GLU A 87 5.30 13.30 -12.97
CA GLU A 87 5.31 14.76 -12.99
C GLU A 87 4.02 15.34 -12.42
N MET A 88 2.86 14.85 -12.84
CA MET A 88 1.56 15.30 -12.34
C MET A 88 1.39 15.06 -10.84
N LEU A 89 1.76 13.84 -10.37
CA LEU A 89 1.75 13.53 -8.93
C LEU A 89 2.67 14.46 -8.16
N SER A 90 3.88 14.73 -8.66
CA SER A 90 4.83 15.63 -8.03
C SER A 90 4.30 17.06 -7.95
N ASP A 91 3.71 17.57 -9.05
CA ASP A 91 3.15 18.92 -9.11
C ASP A 91 2.01 19.11 -8.09
N ILE A 92 1.08 18.16 -8.02
CA ILE A 92 -0.03 18.22 -7.04
C ILE A 92 0.50 18.09 -5.62
N SER A 93 1.37 17.13 -5.38
CA SER A 93 1.91 16.85 -4.04
C SER A 93 2.84 17.98 -3.53
N SER A 94 3.36 18.83 -4.39
CA SER A 94 4.13 20.01 -3.98
C SER A 94 3.25 21.14 -3.44
N SER A 95 1.96 21.17 -3.79
CA SER A 95 1.01 22.20 -3.36
C SER A 95 0.19 21.81 -2.12
N ARG A 96 0.22 20.55 -1.72
CA ARG A 96 -0.52 20.02 -0.58
C ARG A 96 0.20 18.82 0.05
N ARG A 97 0.00 18.60 1.35
CA ARG A 97 0.52 17.40 2.01
C ARG A 97 -0.13 16.16 1.41
N THR A 98 0.69 15.22 0.93
CA THR A 98 0.20 13.99 0.28
C THR A 98 0.74 12.75 0.99
N PHE A 99 -0.15 11.82 1.30
CA PHE A 99 0.17 10.50 1.83
C PHE A 99 -0.10 9.45 0.75
N ILE A 100 0.90 8.66 0.43
CA ILE A 100 0.82 7.54 -0.50
C ILE A 100 1.03 6.26 0.30
N CYS A 101 0.03 5.40 0.35
CA CYS A 101 0.07 4.13 1.07
C CYS A 101 0.07 2.98 0.06
N ILE A 102 1.08 2.13 0.10
CA ILE A 102 1.18 0.95 -0.78
C ILE A 102 1.38 -0.28 0.09
N ASP A 103 0.42 -1.20 0.03
CA ASP A 103 0.46 -2.45 0.78
C ASP A 103 0.94 -3.61 -0.08
N ALA A 104 1.55 -4.60 0.58
CA ALA A 104 2.05 -5.83 -0.03
C ALA A 104 3.01 -5.57 -1.21
N VAL A 105 3.90 -4.57 -1.09
CA VAL A 105 4.83 -4.18 -2.17
C VAL A 105 5.80 -5.31 -2.57
N ASP A 106 5.98 -6.31 -1.72
CA ASP A 106 6.71 -7.55 -2.01
C ASP A 106 6.02 -8.44 -3.07
N GLU A 107 4.70 -8.33 -3.22
CA GLU A 107 3.93 -9.03 -4.25
C GLU A 107 4.10 -8.41 -5.65
N CYS A 108 4.67 -7.22 -5.73
CA CYS A 108 5.01 -6.59 -7.00
C CYS A 108 6.15 -7.34 -7.70
N VAL A 109 6.00 -7.59 -9.01
CA VAL A 109 7.08 -8.16 -9.83
C VAL A 109 8.36 -7.32 -9.68
N ALA A 110 9.51 -7.95 -9.47
CA ALA A 110 10.77 -7.28 -9.13
C ALA A 110 11.18 -6.16 -10.11
N GLU A 111 10.95 -6.34 -11.41
CA GLU A 111 11.22 -5.31 -12.41
C GLU A 111 10.28 -4.09 -12.23
N TYR A 112 8.99 -4.34 -12.00
CA TYR A 112 7.99 -3.30 -11.78
C TYR A 112 8.23 -2.60 -10.45
N ARG A 113 8.60 -3.34 -9.40
CA ARG A 113 8.91 -2.77 -8.08
C ARG A 113 10.07 -1.79 -8.14
N ARG A 114 11.14 -2.13 -8.86
CA ARG A 114 12.27 -1.20 -9.07
C ARG A 114 11.84 0.10 -9.73
N ARG A 115 11.07 0.01 -10.82
CA ARG A 115 10.56 1.19 -11.53
C ARG A 115 9.58 2.00 -10.70
N LEU A 116 8.76 1.33 -9.86
CA LEU A 116 7.87 1.99 -8.91
C LEU A 116 8.67 2.76 -7.85
N LEU A 117 9.65 2.11 -7.21
CA LEU A 117 10.50 2.73 -6.20
C LEU A 117 11.29 3.94 -6.76
N ASP A 118 11.82 3.84 -7.97
CA ASP A 118 12.45 4.98 -8.66
C ASP A 118 11.47 6.14 -8.88
N SER A 119 10.24 5.84 -9.27
CA SER A 119 9.20 6.85 -9.46
C SER A 119 8.81 7.52 -8.13
N LEU A 120 8.64 6.74 -7.06
CA LEU A 120 8.37 7.24 -5.71
C LEU A 120 9.51 8.12 -5.19
N LYS A 121 10.77 7.74 -5.46
CA LYS A 121 11.94 8.57 -5.15
C LYS A 121 11.89 9.92 -5.85
N GLN A 122 11.51 9.95 -7.12
CA GLN A 122 11.38 11.21 -7.87
C GLN A 122 10.29 12.11 -7.29
N ILE A 123 9.13 11.52 -6.92
CA ILE A 123 8.04 12.25 -6.26
C ILE A 123 8.51 12.85 -4.94
N LEU A 124 9.16 12.06 -4.09
CA LEU A 124 9.70 12.52 -2.80
C LEU A 124 10.75 13.63 -2.95
N HIS A 125 11.51 13.60 -4.04
CA HIS A 125 12.53 14.62 -4.29
C HIS A 125 11.91 15.98 -4.67
N LYS A 126 10.86 15.93 -5.48
CA LYS A 126 10.15 17.14 -5.95
C LYS A 126 9.14 17.67 -4.92
N SER A 127 8.66 16.82 -4.02
CA SER A 127 7.56 17.12 -3.09
C SER A 127 7.96 16.74 -1.66
N PRO A 128 8.64 17.63 -0.91
CA PRO A 128 9.17 17.34 0.43
C PRO A 128 8.10 17.01 1.47
N ASP A 129 6.88 17.50 1.27
CA ASP A 129 5.72 17.27 2.17
C ASP A 129 5.00 15.94 1.89
N THR A 130 5.42 15.22 0.87
CA THR A 130 4.91 13.86 0.60
C THR A 130 5.45 12.87 1.62
N ARG A 131 4.58 12.00 2.11
CA ARG A 131 4.93 10.87 2.96
C ARG A 131 4.47 9.60 2.30
N ILE A 132 5.34 8.60 2.27
CA ILE A 132 5.05 7.29 1.69
C ILE A 132 5.09 6.25 2.78
N PHE A 133 4.02 5.48 2.91
CA PHE A 133 3.92 4.29 3.73
C PHE A 133 3.98 3.08 2.81
N LEU A 134 4.97 2.22 3.03
CA LEU A 134 5.11 0.95 2.30
C LEU A 134 5.00 -0.19 3.30
N ALA A 135 4.11 -1.13 3.05
CA ALA A 135 4.05 -2.38 3.78
C ALA A 135 4.44 -3.54 2.88
N GLY A 136 5.12 -4.51 3.46
CA GLY A 136 5.59 -5.69 2.75
C GLY A 136 6.43 -6.58 3.66
N ARG A 137 6.80 -7.75 3.15
CA ARG A 137 7.62 -8.72 3.89
C ARG A 137 9.05 -8.25 4.03
N LEU A 138 9.73 -8.72 5.08
CA LEU A 138 11.06 -8.27 5.46
C LEU A 138 12.12 -8.41 4.35
N HIS A 139 12.00 -9.42 3.50
CA HIS A 139 12.99 -9.72 2.45
C HIS A 139 13.18 -8.60 1.40
N ILE A 140 12.23 -7.67 1.26
CA ILE A 140 12.37 -6.54 0.33
C ILE A 140 12.97 -5.28 0.99
N ARG A 141 13.23 -5.32 2.30
CA ARG A 141 13.67 -4.17 3.08
C ARG A 141 14.92 -3.51 2.49
N ASP A 142 15.95 -4.32 2.22
CA ASP A 142 17.22 -3.82 1.69
C ASP A 142 17.06 -3.14 0.32
N GLU A 143 16.15 -3.67 -0.51
CA GLU A 143 15.81 -3.06 -1.80
C GLU A 143 15.16 -1.69 -1.59
N VAL A 144 14.15 -1.59 -0.71
CA VAL A 144 13.47 -0.33 -0.40
C VAL A 144 14.46 0.70 0.18
N GLU A 145 15.28 0.30 1.15
CA GLU A 145 16.27 1.17 1.77
C GLU A 145 17.31 1.67 0.76
N LYS A 146 17.74 0.84 -0.18
CA LYS A 146 18.66 1.22 -1.25
C LYS A 146 18.07 2.28 -2.19
N TYR A 147 16.81 2.13 -2.59
CA TYR A 147 16.18 3.07 -3.51
C TYR A 147 15.77 4.38 -2.84
N LEU A 148 15.30 4.32 -1.60
CA LEU A 148 14.80 5.47 -0.85
C LEU A 148 15.81 5.97 0.20
N ALA A 149 17.09 5.70 0.00
CA ALA A 149 18.19 5.94 0.96
C ALA A 149 18.09 7.30 1.69
N GLY A 150 18.30 7.26 3.01
CA GLY A 150 18.31 8.44 3.87
C GLY A 150 16.94 9.04 4.21
N ARG A 151 15.85 8.42 3.75
CA ARG A 151 14.47 8.87 3.98
C ARG A 151 13.53 7.76 4.48
N VAL A 152 14.09 6.62 4.87
CA VAL A 152 13.32 5.45 5.32
C VAL A 152 13.42 5.32 6.83
N VAL A 153 12.27 5.15 7.46
CA VAL A 153 12.17 4.67 8.83
C VAL A 153 11.47 3.32 8.77
N GLY A 154 12.22 2.26 9.06
CA GLY A 154 11.67 0.90 9.08
C GLY A 154 11.05 0.58 10.43
N VAL A 155 9.82 0.08 10.41
CA VAL A 155 9.14 -0.49 11.58
C VAL A 155 8.86 -1.95 11.29
N SER A 156 9.40 -2.84 12.13
CA SER A 156 9.07 -4.27 12.06
C SER A 156 7.91 -4.55 13.00
N VAL A 157 6.85 -5.14 12.46
CA VAL A 157 5.69 -5.57 13.23
C VAL A 157 5.70 -7.09 13.28
N THR A 158 6.01 -7.64 14.46
CA THR A 158 5.94 -9.07 14.74
C THR A 158 4.83 -9.31 15.75
N PRO A 159 3.93 -10.30 15.51
CA PRO A 159 2.90 -10.63 16.48
C PRO A 159 3.55 -11.18 17.76
N THR A 160 3.00 -10.81 18.90
CA THR A 160 3.36 -11.43 20.17
C THR A 160 2.67 -12.79 20.31
N LYS A 161 3.15 -13.62 21.25
CA LYS A 161 2.48 -14.89 21.57
C LYS A 161 1.01 -14.69 21.95
N ASP A 162 0.74 -13.63 22.70
CA ASP A 162 -0.64 -13.31 23.13
C ASP A 162 -1.52 -12.88 21.96
N ASP A 163 -0.99 -12.14 20.97
CA ASP A 163 -1.72 -11.78 19.76
C ASP A 163 -2.09 -13.03 18.96
N ILE A 164 -1.16 -14.00 18.86
CA ILE A 164 -1.39 -15.27 18.16
C ILE A 164 -2.49 -16.08 18.87
N ILE A 165 -2.41 -16.19 20.19
CA ILE A 165 -3.40 -16.92 20.99
C ILE A 165 -4.78 -16.29 20.83
N GLU A 166 -4.89 -14.97 20.91
CA GLU A 166 -6.16 -14.28 20.75
C GLU A 166 -6.74 -14.45 19.34
N PHE A 167 -5.91 -14.36 18.30
CA PHE A 167 -6.34 -14.64 16.94
C PHE A 167 -6.88 -16.07 16.77
N LEU A 168 -6.17 -17.05 17.33
CA LEU A 168 -6.61 -18.44 17.25
C LEU A 168 -7.94 -18.65 17.96
N ARG A 169 -8.13 -18.07 19.14
CA ARG A 169 -9.43 -18.14 19.88
C ARG A 169 -10.59 -17.61 19.05
N VAL A 170 -10.40 -16.44 18.43
CA VAL A 170 -11.45 -15.84 17.58
C VAL A 170 -11.73 -16.73 16.38
N ARG A 171 -10.68 -17.22 15.69
CA ARG A 171 -10.87 -18.04 14.49
C ARG A 171 -11.49 -19.39 14.77
N LEU A 172 -11.05 -20.08 15.81
CA LEU A 172 -11.63 -21.36 16.22
C LEU A 172 -13.07 -21.20 16.72
N GLY A 173 -13.40 -20.07 17.35
CA GLY A 173 -14.77 -19.77 17.77
C GLY A 173 -15.71 -19.35 16.64
N GLU A 174 -15.20 -18.86 15.50
CA GLU A 174 -15.95 -18.55 14.27
C GLU A 174 -16.20 -19.78 13.38
N ASP A 175 -15.47 -20.87 13.63
CA ASP A 175 -15.57 -22.07 12.79
C ASP A 175 -16.87 -22.83 13.09
N THR A 176 -17.79 -22.78 12.13
CA THR A 176 -19.13 -23.41 12.22
C THR A 176 -19.10 -24.91 11.92
N ILE A 177 -17.95 -25.47 11.55
CA ILE A 177 -17.78 -26.90 11.24
C ILE A 177 -17.36 -27.65 12.53
N SER A 178 -18.27 -27.67 13.50
CA SER A 178 -18.04 -28.32 14.80
C SER A 178 -17.83 -29.84 14.73
N GLU A 179 -18.17 -30.47 13.60
CA GLU A 179 -18.01 -31.93 13.43
C GLU A 179 -16.57 -32.36 13.08
N ALA A 180 -15.73 -31.45 12.55
CA ALA A 180 -14.34 -31.73 12.18
C ALA A 180 -13.31 -31.31 13.25
N MET A 181 -13.69 -30.44 14.17
CA MET A 181 -12.83 -29.89 15.23
C MET A 181 -13.19 -30.55 16.56
N ASP A 182 -12.41 -31.54 16.99
CA ASP A 182 -12.54 -32.05 18.35
C ASP A 182 -11.72 -31.17 19.35
N LYS A 183 -12.03 -31.29 20.64
CA LYS A 183 -11.35 -30.52 21.69
C LYS A 183 -9.85 -30.79 21.75
N SER A 184 -9.42 -32.03 21.41
CA SER A 184 -8.01 -32.39 21.42
C SER A 184 -7.23 -31.69 20.33
N LEU A 185 -7.82 -31.57 19.14
CA LEU A 185 -7.22 -30.83 18.01
C LEU A 185 -7.16 -29.32 18.29
N GLU A 186 -8.20 -28.76 18.89
CA GLU A 186 -8.21 -27.37 19.33
C GLU A 186 -7.10 -27.07 20.34
N GLU A 187 -6.92 -27.91 21.36
CA GLU A 187 -5.85 -27.81 22.34
C GLU A 187 -4.47 -27.93 21.71
N ASP A 188 -4.28 -28.84 20.77
CA ASP A 188 -3.03 -29.02 20.04
C ASP A 188 -2.69 -27.80 19.16
N ILE A 189 -3.67 -27.22 18.47
CA ILE A 189 -3.52 -25.99 17.69
C ILE A 189 -3.11 -24.83 18.59
N MET A 190 -3.83 -24.64 19.70
CA MET A 190 -3.60 -23.55 20.66
C MET A 190 -2.24 -23.62 21.34
N LYS A 191 -1.67 -24.83 21.45
CA LYS A 191 -0.35 -25.07 22.02
C LYS A 191 0.77 -24.92 20.98
N SER A 192 0.65 -25.64 19.86
CA SER A 192 1.74 -25.81 18.90
C SER A 192 2.02 -24.58 18.06
N ILE A 193 0.98 -23.88 17.59
CA ILE A 193 1.16 -22.73 16.70
C ILE A 193 1.88 -21.56 17.39
N PRO A 194 1.49 -21.12 18.61
CA PRO A 194 2.19 -20.04 19.29
C PRO A 194 3.65 -20.34 19.65
N GLU A 195 3.99 -21.62 19.87
CA GLU A 195 5.36 -22.06 20.13
C GLU A 195 6.22 -21.97 18.87
N THR A 196 5.72 -22.51 17.75
CA THR A 196 6.44 -22.52 16.46
C THR A 196 6.72 -21.13 15.91
N VAL A 197 5.75 -20.21 16.05
CA VAL A 197 5.90 -18.82 15.55
C VAL A 197 6.85 -17.99 16.43
N SER A 198 7.00 -18.34 17.71
CA SER A 198 7.93 -17.64 18.62
C SER A 198 9.41 -18.00 18.36
N GLU A 199 9.69 -19.05 17.61
CA GLU A 199 11.05 -19.52 17.30
C GLU A 199 11.55 -19.03 15.90
N MET A 200 10.70 -18.37 15.11
CA MET A 200 11.04 -17.80 13.79
C MET A 200 11.36 -16.30 13.88
#